data_3b5fb6bb2c449480f272404194be46cb
#
_entry.id   3b5fb6bb2c449480f272404194be46cb
#
_cell.length_a   1.000
_cell.length_b   1.000
_cell.length_c   1.000
_cell.angle_alpha   90.00
_cell.angle_beta   90.00
_cell.angle_gamma   90.00
#
_symmetry.space_group_name_H-M   'P 1'
#
loop_
_entity.id
_entity.type
_entity.pdbx_description
1 polymer ?
#
loop_
_entity_poly.entity_id
_entity_poly.type
_entity_poly.pdbx_seq_one_letter_code
_entity_poly.pdbx_strand_id
1 'polypeptide(L)'
;MGKIIRKWQLWIAYGAFAAIAVSQAGNEPLFASSGPYATGKYIVWAIYFGFLGFSLYCTSQENFFKTLGKMTSMHWGRQVGIDLYIGLLVPLFLIYLVEGSLLVVALWFIPIFIFANLATFLYLALNYVTLVAYFIAP
;
A
#
# COMPACT_ATOMS: atom_id res chain seq x y z
N MET A 1 17.41 4.96 22.83
CA MET A 1 17.10 5.70 21.59
C MET A 1 17.30 4.87 20.35
N GLY A 2 18.45 4.21 20.18
CA GLY A 2 18.73 3.42 18.98
C GLY A 2 17.73 2.29 18.74
N LYS A 3 17.25 1.62 19.78
CA LYS A 3 16.26 0.54 19.65
C LYS A 3 14.91 1.06 19.17
N ILE A 4 14.50 2.24 19.64
CA ILE A 4 13.23 2.85 19.23
C ILE A 4 13.31 3.26 17.77
N ILE A 5 14.43 3.87 17.35
CA ILE A 5 14.64 4.27 15.95
C ILE A 5 14.60 3.05 15.04
N ARG A 6 15.25 1.95 15.41
CA ARG A 6 15.23 0.70 14.62
C ARG A 6 13.82 0.15 14.47
N LYS A 7 13.04 0.18 15.55
CA LYS A 7 11.67 -0.34 15.52
C LYS A 7 10.79 0.43 14.53
N TRP A 8 10.99 1.74 14.43
CA TRP A 8 10.16 2.60 13.59
C TRP A 8 10.83 2.96 12.26
N GLN A 9 12.02 2.43 11.97
CA GLN A 9 12.79 2.78 10.77
C GLN A 9 12.00 2.54 9.50
N LEU A 10 11.31 1.40 9.37
CA LEU A 10 10.50 1.10 8.19
C LEU A 10 9.34 2.09 8.07
N TRP A 11 8.74 2.49 9.19
CA TRP A 11 7.64 3.44 9.14
C TRP A 11 8.08 4.84 8.76
N ILE A 12 9.30 5.23 9.15
CA ILE A 12 9.88 6.50 8.72
C ILE A 12 10.09 6.45 7.20
N ALA A 13 10.64 5.35 6.68
CA ALA A 13 10.81 5.16 5.25
C ALA A 13 9.48 5.18 4.50
N TYR A 14 8.47 4.50 5.06
CA TYR A 14 7.13 4.50 4.46
C TYR A 14 6.52 5.89 4.44
N GLY A 15 6.65 6.64 5.54
CA GLY A 15 6.14 8.00 5.61
C GLY A 15 6.79 8.91 4.56
N ALA A 16 8.11 8.77 4.36
CA ALA A 16 8.82 9.53 3.33
C ALA A 16 8.31 9.15 1.93
N PHE A 17 8.14 7.86 1.67
CA PHE A 17 7.61 7.39 0.39
C PHE A 17 6.18 7.91 0.18
N ALA A 18 5.33 7.83 1.19
CA ALA A 18 3.95 8.29 1.09
C ALA A 18 3.89 9.79 0.81
N ALA A 19 4.75 10.57 1.46
CA ALA A 19 4.82 12.01 1.20
C ALA A 19 5.21 12.30 -0.24
N ILE A 20 6.19 11.56 -0.77
CA ILE A 20 6.60 11.72 -2.16
C ILE A 20 5.45 11.31 -3.10
N ALA A 21 4.78 10.20 -2.82
CA ALA A 21 3.68 9.72 -3.65
C ALA A 21 2.53 10.74 -3.68
N VAL A 22 2.18 11.30 -2.53
CA VAL A 22 1.12 12.32 -2.45
C VAL A 22 1.53 13.57 -3.24
N SER A 23 2.79 13.99 -3.14
CA SER A 23 3.25 15.18 -3.86
C SER A 23 3.27 14.98 -5.36
N GLN A 24 3.43 13.74 -5.83
CA GLN A 24 3.44 13.42 -7.27
C GLN A 24 2.05 13.13 -7.82
N ALA A 25 1.05 12.93 -6.97
CA ALA A 25 -0.33 12.64 -7.38
C ALA A 25 -1.07 13.94 -7.66
N GLY A 26 -0.64 14.69 -8.68
CA GLY A 26 -1.10 16.05 -8.91
C GLY A 26 -2.40 16.20 -9.68
N ASN A 27 -2.94 15.11 -10.28
CA ASN A 27 -4.01 15.22 -11.25
C ASN A 27 -5.40 14.97 -10.68
N GLU A 28 -5.52 14.54 -9.43
CA GLU A 28 -6.83 14.41 -8.81
C GLU A 28 -6.79 14.86 -7.35
N PRO A 29 -7.91 15.39 -6.83
CA PRO A 29 -7.97 15.82 -5.43
C PRO A 29 -7.71 14.66 -4.49
N LEU A 30 -6.96 14.93 -3.42
CA LEU A 30 -6.55 13.89 -2.48
C LEU A 30 -7.75 13.26 -1.76
N PHE A 31 -8.64 14.07 -1.23
CA PHE A 31 -9.78 13.59 -0.45
C PHE A 31 -11.13 13.85 -1.09
N ALA A 32 -11.16 14.42 -2.29
CA ALA A 32 -12.39 14.63 -3.02
C ALA A 32 -12.49 13.63 -4.16
N SER A 33 -13.70 13.23 -4.48
CA SER A 33 -13.94 12.28 -5.55
C SER A 33 -15.12 12.73 -6.39
N SER A 34 -15.05 12.44 -7.68
CA SER A 34 -16.10 12.79 -8.63
C SER A 34 -16.25 11.64 -9.64
N GLY A 35 -17.34 11.69 -10.41
CA GLY A 35 -17.61 10.69 -11.42
C GLY A 35 -18.28 9.45 -10.85
N PRO A 36 -18.38 8.37 -11.67
CA PRO A 36 -19.03 7.14 -11.23
C PRO A 36 -18.31 6.51 -10.05
N TYR A 37 -19.09 5.96 -9.14
CA TYR A 37 -18.58 5.26 -7.95
C TYR A 37 -17.72 6.15 -7.04
N ALA A 38 -17.98 7.46 -7.04
CA ALA A 38 -17.18 8.44 -6.29
C ALA A 38 -17.05 8.10 -4.80
N THR A 39 -18.10 7.55 -4.19
CA THR A 39 -18.10 7.18 -2.77
C THR A 39 -17.03 6.16 -2.42
N GLY A 40 -16.64 5.33 -3.39
CA GLY A 40 -15.62 4.30 -3.16
C GLY A 40 -14.27 4.85 -2.73
N LYS A 41 -13.92 6.04 -3.19
CA LYS A 41 -12.65 6.67 -2.78
C LYS A 41 -12.61 6.89 -1.26
N TYR A 42 -13.73 7.34 -0.69
CA TYR A 42 -13.80 7.54 0.76
C TYR A 42 -13.72 6.22 1.52
N ILE A 43 -14.30 5.16 0.98
CA ILE A 43 -14.20 3.82 1.56
C ILE A 43 -12.74 3.35 1.54
N VAL A 44 -12.04 3.56 0.43
CA VAL A 44 -10.62 3.19 0.30
C VAL A 44 -9.78 3.94 1.34
N TRP A 45 -10.00 5.25 1.51
CA TRP A 45 -9.27 6.01 2.52
C TRP A 45 -9.57 5.53 3.94
N ALA A 46 -10.84 5.18 4.22
CA ALA A 46 -11.22 4.68 5.54
C ALA A 46 -10.48 3.36 5.83
N ILE A 47 -10.46 2.44 4.87
CA ILE A 47 -9.73 1.17 5.01
C ILE A 47 -8.25 1.44 5.20
N TYR A 48 -7.68 2.34 4.40
CA TYR A 48 -6.26 2.66 4.47
C TYR A 48 -5.88 3.19 5.85
N PHE A 49 -6.58 4.20 6.35
CA PHE A 49 -6.25 4.79 7.64
C PHE A 49 -6.52 3.84 8.79
N GLY A 50 -7.58 3.04 8.71
CA GLY A 50 -7.86 2.02 9.71
C GLY A 50 -6.77 0.98 9.78
N PHE A 51 -6.34 0.47 8.65
CA PHE A 51 -5.28 -0.53 8.57
C PHE A 51 -3.93 0.06 8.99
N LEU A 52 -3.65 1.30 8.57
CA LEU A 52 -2.43 1.99 8.97
C LEU A 52 -2.38 2.16 10.48
N GLY A 53 -3.47 2.62 11.09
CA GLY A 53 -3.54 2.79 12.53
C GLY A 53 -3.33 1.48 13.29
N PHE A 54 -3.97 0.41 12.83
CA PHE A 54 -3.80 -0.90 13.43
C PHE A 54 -2.37 -1.41 13.27
N SER A 55 -1.76 -1.19 12.10
CA SER A 55 -0.38 -1.60 11.86
C SER A 55 0.60 -0.87 12.76
N LEU A 56 0.37 0.42 12.98
CA LEU A 56 1.20 1.20 13.91
C LEU A 56 1.02 0.70 15.35
N TYR A 57 -0.21 0.34 15.71
CA TYR A 57 -0.47 -0.26 17.03
C TYR A 57 0.29 -1.58 17.19
N CYS A 58 0.25 -2.46 16.17
CA CYS A 58 0.99 -3.72 16.22
C CYS A 58 2.48 -3.49 16.39
N THR A 59 3.03 -2.47 15.69
CA THR A 59 4.44 -2.12 15.81
C THR A 59 4.79 -1.71 17.22
N SER A 60 3.88 -1.03 17.92
CA SER A 60 4.12 -0.63 19.30
C SER A 60 4.10 -1.81 20.28
N GLN A 61 3.44 -2.91 19.92
CA GLN A 61 3.29 -4.08 20.79
C GLN A 61 4.30 -5.19 20.50
N GLU A 62 4.74 -5.33 19.26
CA GLU A 62 5.59 -6.43 18.84
C GLU A 62 6.67 -5.96 17.88
N ASN A 63 7.77 -6.70 17.84
CA ASN A 63 8.79 -6.50 16.80
C ASN A 63 8.38 -7.24 15.54
N PHE A 64 8.16 -6.51 14.46
CA PHE A 64 7.70 -7.08 13.19
C PHE A 64 8.62 -8.18 12.67
N PHE A 65 9.93 -7.94 12.67
CA PHE A 65 10.88 -8.91 12.11
C PHE A 65 10.94 -10.18 12.94
N LYS A 66 10.81 -10.06 14.26
CA LYS A 66 10.80 -11.22 15.15
C LYS A 66 9.54 -12.06 14.92
N THR A 67 8.38 -11.42 14.80
CA THR A 67 7.13 -12.10 14.52
C THR A 67 7.15 -12.74 13.15
N LEU A 68 7.69 -12.05 12.14
CA LEU A 68 7.83 -12.57 10.80
C LEU A 68 8.68 -13.84 10.79
N GLY A 69 9.76 -13.85 11.55
CA GLY A 69 10.60 -15.04 11.72
C GLY A 69 9.83 -16.23 12.28
N LYS A 70 8.97 -15.98 13.27
CA LYS A 70 8.11 -17.02 13.83
C LYS A 70 7.10 -17.53 12.80
N MET A 71 6.49 -16.63 12.03
CA MET A 71 5.53 -17.03 11.00
C MET A 71 6.17 -17.88 9.92
N THR A 72 7.38 -17.51 9.48
CA THR A 72 8.07 -18.24 8.42
C THR A 72 8.63 -19.59 8.89
N SER A 73 8.68 -19.82 10.20
CA SER A 73 9.05 -21.13 10.75
C SER A 73 7.92 -22.14 10.70
N MET A 74 6.70 -21.68 10.46
CA MET A 74 5.51 -22.53 10.38
C MET A 74 5.10 -22.72 8.92
N HIS A 75 4.62 -23.93 8.57
CA HIS A 75 4.20 -24.20 7.20
C HIS A 75 3.05 -23.29 6.74
N TRP A 76 2.02 -23.15 7.56
CA TRP A 76 0.89 -22.28 7.22
C TRP A 76 1.28 -20.80 7.20
N GLY A 77 2.24 -20.39 8.03
CA GLY A 77 2.75 -19.03 7.99
C GLY A 77 3.42 -18.71 6.66
N ARG A 78 4.22 -19.67 6.16
CA ARG A 78 4.84 -19.52 4.84
C ARG A 78 3.80 -19.50 3.72
N GLN A 79 2.77 -20.35 3.84
CA GLN A 79 1.70 -20.39 2.85
C GLN A 79 0.97 -19.04 2.78
N VAL A 80 0.62 -18.48 3.93
CA VAL A 80 -0.06 -17.18 3.99
C VAL A 80 0.80 -16.10 3.36
N GLY A 81 2.12 -16.10 3.62
CA GLY A 81 3.03 -15.15 3.02
C GLY A 81 3.09 -15.27 1.50
N ILE A 82 3.18 -16.50 0.99
CA ILE A 82 3.22 -16.74 -0.46
C ILE A 82 1.91 -16.29 -1.10
N ASP A 83 0.79 -16.65 -0.48
CA ASP A 83 -0.54 -16.24 -0.95
C ASP A 83 -0.65 -14.72 -1.05
N LEU A 84 -0.19 -14.02 -0.01
CA LEU A 84 -0.18 -12.56 -0.01
C LEU A 84 0.60 -12.01 -1.19
N TYR A 85 1.82 -12.50 -1.41
CA TYR A 85 2.67 -11.97 -2.48
C TYR A 85 2.16 -12.32 -3.87
N ILE A 86 1.55 -13.49 -4.04
CA ILE A 86 0.90 -13.82 -5.30
C ILE A 86 -0.24 -12.83 -5.57
N GLY A 87 -1.05 -12.54 -4.55
CA GLY A 87 -2.14 -11.58 -4.68
C GLY A 87 -1.67 -10.16 -5.00
N LEU A 88 -0.46 -9.79 -4.54
CA LEU A 88 0.08 -8.46 -4.82
C LEU A 88 0.53 -8.28 -6.28
N LEU A 89 0.65 -9.36 -7.05
CA LEU A 89 0.91 -9.22 -8.48
C LEU A 89 -0.24 -8.55 -9.21
N VAL A 90 -1.46 -8.72 -8.73
CA VAL A 90 -2.64 -8.08 -9.35
C VAL A 90 -2.55 -6.55 -9.30
N PRO A 91 -2.35 -5.91 -8.14
CA PRO A 91 -2.21 -4.46 -8.15
C PRO A 91 -1.01 -3.96 -8.94
N LEU A 92 0.09 -4.70 -8.96
CA LEU A 92 1.23 -4.32 -9.79
C LEU A 92 0.87 -4.32 -11.28
N PHE A 93 0.10 -5.33 -11.70
CA PHE A 93 -0.37 -5.39 -13.08
C PHE A 93 -1.32 -4.24 -13.39
N LEU A 94 -2.20 -3.90 -12.45
CA LEU A 94 -3.12 -2.76 -12.62
C LEU A 94 -2.35 -1.44 -12.75
N ILE A 95 -1.30 -1.26 -11.94
CA ILE A 95 -0.46 -0.07 -12.03
C ILE A 95 0.19 0.00 -13.41
N TYR A 96 0.67 -1.12 -13.92
CA TYR A 96 1.26 -1.16 -15.25
C TYR A 96 0.26 -0.78 -16.33
N LEU A 97 -0.97 -1.29 -16.25
CA LEU A 97 -2.00 -0.99 -17.24
C LEU A 97 -2.37 0.49 -17.23
N VAL A 98 -2.48 1.07 -16.05
CA VAL A 98 -2.89 2.48 -15.90
C VAL A 98 -1.77 3.43 -16.27
N GLU A 99 -0.56 3.18 -15.77
CA GLU A 99 0.56 4.09 -15.95
C GLU A 99 1.30 3.87 -17.29
N GLY A 100 1.26 2.66 -17.81
CA GLY A 100 1.95 2.33 -19.04
C GLY A 100 3.47 2.41 -18.95
N SER A 101 4.02 2.37 -17.75
CA SER A 101 5.46 2.54 -17.53
C SER A 101 5.99 1.50 -16.56
N LEU A 102 7.00 0.76 -16.98
CA LEU A 102 7.68 -0.20 -16.11
C LEU A 102 8.45 0.51 -14.98
N LEU A 103 8.91 1.73 -15.22
CA LEU A 103 9.60 2.49 -14.19
C LEU A 103 8.68 2.80 -13.00
N VAL A 104 7.44 3.23 -13.28
CA VAL A 104 6.47 3.51 -12.23
C VAL A 104 6.12 2.22 -11.48
N VAL A 105 5.94 1.11 -12.20
CA VAL A 105 5.69 -0.19 -11.58
C VAL A 105 6.85 -0.57 -10.66
N ALA A 106 8.09 -0.39 -11.10
CA ALA A 106 9.25 -0.70 -10.30
C ALA A 106 9.33 0.16 -9.05
N LEU A 107 8.98 1.45 -9.16
CA LEU A 107 8.97 2.34 -8.02
C LEU A 107 7.92 1.93 -6.99
N TRP A 108 6.75 1.49 -7.43
CA TRP A 108 5.70 1.01 -6.54
C TRP A 108 5.97 -0.41 -6.02
N PHE A 109 6.73 -1.21 -6.78
CA PHE A 109 7.07 -2.57 -6.37
C PHE A 109 7.78 -2.59 -5.01
N ILE A 110 8.70 -1.65 -4.80
CA ILE A 110 9.49 -1.61 -3.57
C ILE A 110 8.60 -1.45 -2.33
N PRO A 111 7.74 -0.42 -2.23
CA PRO A 111 6.86 -0.29 -1.07
C PRO A 111 5.80 -1.39 -1.00
N ILE A 112 5.29 -1.87 -2.13
CA ILE A 112 4.31 -2.96 -2.13
C ILE A 112 4.96 -4.24 -1.59
N PHE A 113 6.22 -4.52 -1.97
CA PHE A 113 6.92 -5.69 -1.47
C PHE A 113 7.08 -5.63 0.05
N ILE A 114 7.37 -4.46 0.60
CA ILE A 114 7.63 -4.30 2.03
C ILE A 114 6.33 -4.15 2.83
N PHE A 115 5.43 -3.30 2.38
CA PHE A 115 4.23 -2.90 3.13
C PHE A 115 2.94 -3.52 2.62
N ALA A 116 3.00 -4.27 1.53
CA ALA A 116 1.87 -5.02 0.97
C ALA A 116 0.66 -4.11 0.75
N ASN A 117 -0.45 -4.41 1.41
CA ASN A 117 -1.70 -3.72 1.14
C ASN A 117 -1.72 -2.25 1.57
N LEU A 118 -0.85 -1.84 2.49
CA LEU A 118 -0.75 -0.41 2.83
C LEU A 118 -0.31 0.40 1.62
N ALA A 119 0.68 -0.08 0.86
CA ALA A 119 1.13 0.60 -0.34
C ALA A 119 0.08 0.47 -1.45
N THR A 120 -0.54 -0.71 -1.60
CA THR A 120 -1.57 -0.94 -2.61
C THR A 120 -2.76 0.01 -2.41
N PHE A 121 -3.26 0.12 -1.19
CA PHE A 121 -4.40 1.00 -0.91
C PHE A 121 -4.02 2.47 -0.99
N LEU A 122 -2.77 2.82 -0.70
CA LEU A 122 -2.31 4.18 -0.93
C LEU A 122 -2.38 4.54 -2.42
N TYR A 123 -1.86 3.67 -3.29
CA TYR A 123 -1.95 3.90 -4.72
C TYR A 123 -3.40 4.00 -5.18
N LEU A 124 -4.23 3.07 -4.71
CA LEU A 124 -5.65 3.05 -5.08
C LEU A 124 -6.35 4.34 -4.64
N ALA A 125 -6.09 4.82 -3.43
CA ALA A 125 -6.71 6.05 -2.94
C ALA A 125 -6.25 7.27 -3.72
N LEU A 126 -4.95 7.35 -4.02
CA LEU A 126 -4.40 8.49 -4.75
C LEU A 126 -4.87 8.56 -6.20
N ASN A 127 -5.15 7.40 -6.81
CA ASN A 127 -5.50 7.31 -8.23
C ASN A 127 -6.89 6.71 -8.45
N TYR A 128 -7.78 6.80 -7.45
CA TYR A 128 -9.08 6.13 -7.49
C TYR A 128 -9.90 6.52 -8.70
N VAL A 129 -10.07 7.82 -8.94
CA VAL A 129 -10.90 8.31 -10.04
C VAL A 129 -10.32 7.89 -11.38
N THR A 130 -8.99 7.97 -11.51
CA THR A 130 -8.28 7.55 -12.71
C THR A 130 -8.47 6.05 -12.98
N LEU A 131 -8.35 5.23 -11.94
CA LEU A 131 -8.55 3.78 -12.05
C LEU A 131 -9.97 3.44 -12.47
N VAL A 132 -10.97 4.04 -11.83
CA VAL A 132 -12.36 3.78 -12.17
C VAL A 132 -12.63 4.17 -13.62
N ALA A 133 -12.15 5.34 -14.04
CA ALA A 133 -12.33 5.80 -15.42
C ALA A 133 -11.68 4.85 -16.41
N TYR A 134 -10.52 4.29 -16.07
CA TYR A 134 -9.81 3.35 -16.94
C TYR A 134 -10.66 2.10 -17.21
N PHE A 135 -11.32 1.57 -16.18
CA PHE A 135 -12.05 0.31 -16.34
C PHE A 135 -13.46 0.48 -16.88
N ILE A 136 -14.09 1.65 -16.70
CA ILE A 136 -15.46 1.85 -17.17
C ILE A 136 -15.56 2.71 -18.42
N ALA A 137 -14.46 3.33 -18.85
CA ALA A 137 -14.46 4.10 -20.09
C ALA A 137 -14.65 3.16 -21.29
N PRO A 138 -15.49 3.53 -22.29
CA PRO A 138 -15.68 2.73 -23.48
C PRO A 138 -14.43 2.69 -24.37
#